data_101cc45b333ec8e343768cfa40e279f5
#
_entry.id   101cc45b333ec8e343768cfa40e279f5
#
_cell.length_a   1.000
_cell.length_b   1.000
_cell.length_c   1.000
_cell.angle_alpha   90.00
_cell.angle_beta   90.00
_cell.angle_gamma   90.00
#
_symmetry.space_group_name_H-M   'P 1'
#
loop_
_entity.id
_entity.type
_entity.pdbx_description
1 polymer ?
#
loop_
_entity_poly.entity_id
_entity_poly.type
_entity_poly.pdbx_seq_one_letter_code
_entity_poly.pdbx_strand_id
1 'polypeptide(L)'
;SIEVVEDQKVRTAFFKVGEVKIELLEPTSPESTIAKFIEKNGGRGGVHHVAFNVENVAEALAECEAAGIQLIDKAPRKGAENLMIAFLHPKSTKGVLTELCQQPA
;
A
#
# COMPACT_ATOMS: atom_id res chain seq x y z
N SER A 1 -13.25 7.85 8.38
CA SER A 1 -14.07 6.74 7.90
C SER A 1 -13.36 5.42 8.11
N ILE A 2 -14.11 4.36 8.20
CA ILE A 2 -13.58 3.01 8.44
C ILE A 2 -14.05 2.11 7.29
N GLU A 3 -13.13 1.30 6.79
CA GLU A 3 -13.42 0.39 5.69
C GLU A 3 -12.81 -0.98 5.99
N VAL A 4 -13.51 -2.05 5.63
CA VAL A 4 -12.97 -3.41 5.71
C VAL A 4 -12.63 -3.86 4.30
N VAL A 5 -11.38 -4.25 4.09
CA VAL A 5 -10.91 -4.79 2.80
C VAL A 5 -10.80 -6.31 2.97
N GLU A 6 -11.84 -7.01 2.54
CA GLU A 6 -12.02 -8.44 2.82
C GLU A 6 -10.90 -9.32 2.27
N ASP A 7 -10.51 -9.10 1.02
CA ASP A 7 -9.47 -9.91 0.38
C ASP A 7 -8.08 -9.65 0.95
N GLN A 8 -7.86 -8.52 1.62
CA GLN A 8 -6.62 -8.22 2.31
C GLN A 8 -6.70 -8.57 3.80
N LYS A 9 -7.89 -8.92 4.29
CA LYS A 9 -8.14 -9.26 5.70
C LYS A 9 -7.67 -8.15 6.63
N VAL A 10 -8.08 -6.92 6.31
CA VAL A 10 -7.66 -5.74 7.05
C VAL A 10 -8.83 -4.77 7.20
N ARG A 11 -8.87 -4.10 8.34
CA ARG A 11 -9.78 -2.99 8.58
C ARG A 11 -8.95 -1.71 8.64
N THR A 12 -9.39 -0.69 7.93
CA THR A 12 -8.65 0.56 7.81
C THR A 12 -9.46 1.71 8.37
N ALA A 13 -8.78 2.66 9.00
CA ALA A 13 -9.38 3.93 9.42
C ALA A 13 -8.55 5.05 8.81
N PHE A 14 -9.23 6.02 8.22
CA PHE A 14 -8.57 7.10 7.49
C PHE A 14 -8.72 8.42 8.22
N PHE A 15 -7.62 9.17 8.31
CA PHE A 15 -7.58 10.51 8.88
C PHE A 15 -6.89 11.44 7.89
N LYS A 16 -7.48 12.59 7.65
CA LYS A 16 -6.87 13.58 6.77
C LYS A 16 -6.18 14.65 7.61
N VAL A 17 -4.90 14.87 7.34
CA VAL A 17 -4.09 15.89 8.03
C VAL A 17 -3.50 16.78 6.94
N GLY A 18 -4.12 17.93 6.68
CA GLY A 18 -3.76 18.76 5.54
C GLY A 18 -4.04 17.98 4.25
N GLU A 19 -3.02 17.82 3.43
CA GLU A 19 -3.13 17.07 2.16
C GLU A 19 -2.66 15.63 2.30
N VAL A 20 -2.22 15.24 3.50
CA VAL A 20 -1.74 13.90 3.76
C VAL A 20 -2.86 13.07 4.38
N LYS A 21 -3.03 11.85 3.91
CA LYS A 21 -3.97 10.90 4.49
C LYS A 21 -3.20 9.87 5.31
N ILE A 22 -3.57 9.74 6.58
CA ILE A 22 -3.01 8.72 7.46
C ILE A 22 -4.00 7.57 7.50
N GLU A 23 -3.49 6.36 7.27
CA GLU A 23 -4.30 5.15 7.27
C GLU A 23 -3.84 4.25 8.39
N LEU A 24 -4.74 3.96 9.33
CA LEU A 24 -4.47 3.01 10.41
C LEU A 24 -4.99 1.65 9.96
N LEU A 25 -4.17 0.63 10.10
CA LEU A 25 -4.46 -0.72 9.63
C LEU A 25 -4.56 -1.68 10.80
N GLU A 26 -5.64 -2.46 10.83
CA GLU A 26 -5.85 -3.49 11.84
C GLU A 26 -6.15 -4.80 11.12
N PRO A 27 -5.45 -5.91 11.46
CA PRO A 27 -5.75 -7.19 10.81
C PRO A 27 -7.09 -7.72 11.30
N THR A 28 -7.87 -8.32 10.38
CA THR A 28 -9.13 -8.97 10.74
C THR A 28 -8.95 -10.48 10.90
N SER A 29 -7.74 -10.99 10.64
CA SER A 29 -7.42 -12.41 10.68
C SER A 29 -5.91 -12.58 10.89
N PRO A 30 -5.46 -13.65 11.58
CA PRO A 30 -4.04 -13.91 11.72
C PRO A 30 -3.32 -14.16 10.39
N GLU A 31 -4.07 -14.44 9.32
CA GLU A 31 -3.52 -14.68 8.00
C GLU A 31 -3.27 -13.39 7.21
N SER A 32 -3.72 -12.26 7.73
CA SER A 32 -3.52 -10.95 7.11
C SER A 32 -2.02 -10.61 7.00
N THR A 33 -1.64 -9.93 5.93
CA THR A 33 -0.26 -9.44 5.78
C THR A 33 0.09 -8.45 6.89
N ILE A 34 -0.90 -7.72 7.40
CA ILE A 34 -0.70 -6.79 8.51
C ILE A 34 -0.43 -7.55 9.81
N ALA A 35 -1.14 -8.67 10.05
CA ALA A 35 -0.86 -9.51 11.21
C ALA A 35 0.56 -10.03 11.16
N LYS A 36 1.02 -10.47 10.00
CA LYS A 36 2.37 -10.98 9.82
C LYS A 36 3.42 -9.87 10.00
N PHE A 37 3.11 -8.66 9.54
CA PHE A 37 3.99 -7.52 9.74
C PHE A 37 4.19 -7.23 11.23
N ILE A 38 3.09 -7.21 11.99
CA ILE A 38 3.13 -6.97 13.44
C ILE A 38 3.94 -8.06 14.13
N GLU A 39 3.72 -9.31 13.76
CA GLU A 39 4.45 -10.45 14.31
C GLU A 39 5.95 -10.32 14.06
N LYS A 40 6.35 -10.00 12.84
CA LYS A 40 7.76 -9.81 12.48
C LYS A 40 8.37 -8.62 13.20
N ASN A 41 7.55 -7.65 13.59
CA ASN A 41 7.99 -6.45 14.29
C ASN A 41 7.96 -6.62 15.81
N GLY A 42 7.98 -7.86 16.29
CA GLY A 42 8.02 -8.16 17.72
C GLY A 42 6.72 -7.89 18.44
N GLY A 43 5.59 -7.98 17.75
CA GLY A 43 4.27 -7.70 18.31
C GLY A 43 3.93 -6.22 18.36
N ARG A 44 4.75 -5.38 17.75
CA ARG A 44 4.55 -3.93 17.75
C ARG A 44 4.09 -3.43 16.38
N GLY A 45 3.33 -2.35 16.38
CA GLY A 45 2.98 -1.66 15.16
C GLY A 45 4.16 -0.87 14.60
N GLY A 46 3.93 -0.21 13.49
CA GLY A 46 4.93 0.61 12.84
C GLY A 46 4.40 1.06 11.49
N VAL A 47 5.22 1.74 10.72
CA VAL A 47 4.85 2.17 9.37
C VAL A 47 4.92 0.94 8.47
N HIS A 48 3.78 0.55 7.90
CA HIS A 48 3.71 -0.60 7.00
C HIS A 48 4.14 -0.20 5.59
N HIS A 49 3.63 0.89 5.08
CA HIS A 49 3.98 1.36 3.75
C HIS A 49 3.70 2.85 3.61
N VAL A 50 4.28 3.46 2.58
CA VAL A 50 3.96 4.81 2.16
C VAL A 50 3.37 4.74 0.76
N ALA A 51 2.41 5.63 0.46
CA ALA A 51 1.74 5.66 -0.83
C ALA A 51 1.94 7.02 -1.48
N PHE A 52 2.24 7.01 -2.76
CA PHE A 52 2.38 8.23 -3.56
C PHE A 52 1.27 8.27 -4.61
N ASN A 53 0.60 9.40 -4.68
CA ASN A 53 -0.42 9.61 -5.68
C ASN A 53 0.24 9.95 -7.01
N VAL A 54 -0.12 9.23 -8.06
CA VAL A 54 0.39 9.46 -9.42
C VAL A 54 -0.78 9.61 -10.37
N GLU A 55 -0.56 10.23 -11.52
CA GLU A 55 -1.63 10.41 -12.50
C GLU A 55 -2.03 9.11 -13.19
N ASN A 56 -1.05 8.23 -13.43
CA ASN A 56 -1.30 6.96 -14.12
C ASN A 56 -0.34 5.91 -13.57
N VAL A 57 -0.89 4.92 -12.88
CA VAL A 57 -0.08 3.89 -12.23
C VAL A 57 0.65 3.04 -13.27
N ALA A 58 -0.02 2.67 -14.37
CA ALA A 58 0.62 1.85 -15.39
C ALA A 58 1.86 2.53 -15.98
N GLU A 59 1.76 3.82 -16.27
CA GLU A 59 2.90 4.59 -16.79
C GLU A 59 4.01 4.71 -15.75
N ALA A 60 3.64 4.96 -14.49
CA ALA A 60 4.61 5.07 -13.41
C ALA A 60 5.36 3.76 -13.20
N LEU A 61 4.65 2.62 -13.29
CA LEU A 61 5.29 1.30 -13.20
C LEU A 61 6.29 1.08 -14.32
N ALA A 62 5.93 1.47 -15.54
CA ALA A 62 6.85 1.34 -16.69
C ALA A 62 8.12 2.17 -16.47
N GLU A 63 7.98 3.37 -15.95
CA GLU A 63 9.13 4.24 -15.65
C GLU A 63 10.01 3.64 -14.55
N CYS A 64 9.39 3.09 -13.50
CA CYS A 64 10.11 2.43 -12.42
C CYS A 64 10.89 1.23 -12.92
N GLU A 65 10.25 0.40 -13.73
CA GLU A 65 10.89 -0.79 -14.27
C GLU A 65 12.07 -0.42 -15.17
N ALA A 66 11.91 0.60 -16.01
CA ALA A 66 12.98 1.08 -16.87
C ALA A 66 14.16 1.63 -16.05
N ALA A 67 13.90 2.14 -14.86
CA ALA A 67 14.94 2.64 -13.96
C ALA A 67 15.58 1.54 -13.10
N GLY A 68 15.17 0.28 -13.28
CA GLY A 68 15.74 -0.84 -12.54
C GLY A 68 15.08 -1.11 -11.19
N ILE A 69 13.94 -0.50 -10.94
CA ILE A 69 13.20 -0.74 -9.69
C ILE A 69 12.40 -2.01 -9.81
N GLN A 70 12.52 -2.89 -8.83
CA GLN A 70 11.80 -4.15 -8.82
C GLN A 70 10.34 -3.91 -8.41
N LEU A 71 9.41 -4.48 -9.19
CA LEU A 71 7.97 -4.33 -8.95
C LEU A 71 7.43 -5.55 -8.22
N ILE A 72 6.50 -5.33 -7.27
CA ILE A 72 5.69 -6.43 -6.73
C ILE A 72 4.53 -6.65 -7.70
N ASP A 73 3.83 -5.57 -8.05
CA ASP A 73 2.73 -5.63 -9.02
C ASP A 73 3.23 -5.11 -10.35
N LYS A 74 3.14 -5.93 -11.39
CA LYS A 74 3.55 -5.53 -12.73
C LYS A 74 2.46 -4.80 -13.49
N ALA A 75 1.24 -4.83 -12.97
CA ALA A 75 0.09 -4.13 -13.53
C ALA A 75 -0.75 -3.57 -12.39
N PRO A 76 -1.49 -2.46 -12.63
CA PRO A 76 -2.34 -1.90 -11.59
C PRO A 76 -3.43 -2.87 -11.16
N ARG A 77 -3.81 -2.80 -9.89
CA ARG A 77 -4.94 -3.55 -9.35
C ARG A 77 -5.77 -2.63 -8.45
N LYS A 78 -6.98 -3.06 -8.13
CA LYS A 78 -7.88 -2.27 -7.32
C LYS A 78 -7.54 -2.39 -5.84
N GLY A 79 -7.41 -1.27 -5.17
CA GLY A 79 -7.15 -1.21 -3.74
C GLY A 79 -8.30 -0.58 -2.99
N ALA A 80 -8.04 -0.15 -1.76
CA ALA A 80 -9.02 0.54 -0.92
C ALA A 80 -9.48 1.83 -1.58
N GLU A 81 -10.68 2.29 -1.21
CA GLU A 81 -11.27 3.52 -1.72
C GLU A 81 -11.42 3.55 -3.24
N ASN A 82 -11.50 2.39 -3.85
CA ASN A 82 -11.68 2.23 -5.30
C ASN A 82 -10.51 2.83 -6.11
N LEU A 83 -9.34 2.97 -5.49
CA LEU A 83 -8.15 3.46 -6.18
C LEU A 83 -7.50 2.35 -6.99
N MET A 84 -6.84 2.72 -8.08
CA MET A 84 -5.94 1.80 -8.76
C MET A 84 -4.59 1.90 -8.08
N ILE A 85 -4.02 0.76 -7.72
CA ILE A 85 -2.77 0.72 -6.95
C ILE A 85 -1.78 -0.27 -7.53
N ALA A 86 -0.52 -0.11 -7.14
CA ALA A 86 0.52 -1.10 -7.38
C ALA A 86 1.64 -0.88 -6.37
N PHE A 87 2.30 -1.96 -5.97
CA PHE A 87 3.40 -1.89 -5.02
C PHE A 87 4.76 -2.10 -5.67
N LEU A 88 5.73 -1.32 -5.20
CA LEU A 88 7.14 -1.49 -5.54
C LEU A 88 7.78 -2.35 -4.45
N HIS A 89 8.75 -3.19 -4.84
CA HIS A 89 9.39 -4.08 -3.90
C HIS A 89 10.29 -3.30 -2.92
N PRO A 90 10.20 -3.57 -1.61
CA PRO A 90 11.03 -2.85 -0.61
C PRO A 90 12.52 -2.96 -0.86
N LYS A 91 12.97 -4.00 -1.54
CA LYS A 91 14.37 -4.19 -1.89
C LYS A 91 14.92 -3.01 -2.71
N SER A 92 14.08 -2.41 -3.55
CA SER A 92 14.47 -1.27 -4.38
C SER A 92 14.20 0.07 -3.72
N THR A 93 13.50 0.11 -2.59
CA THR A 93 13.07 1.33 -1.92
C THR A 93 13.59 1.41 -0.48
N LYS A 94 14.79 0.87 -0.26
CA LYS A 94 15.49 0.94 1.02
C LYS A 94 14.72 0.33 2.19
N GLY A 95 13.96 -0.73 1.91
CA GLY A 95 13.23 -1.46 2.94
C GLY A 95 11.84 -0.94 3.26
N VAL A 96 11.41 0.12 2.61
CA VAL A 96 10.06 0.69 2.84
C VAL A 96 9.13 0.23 1.72
N LEU A 97 8.10 -0.53 2.06
CA LEU A 97 7.08 -0.92 1.07
C LEU A 97 6.44 0.35 0.52
N THR A 98 6.47 0.51 -0.78
CA THR A 98 6.01 1.74 -1.44
C THR A 98 4.89 1.43 -2.40
N GLU A 99 3.78 2.15 -2.25
CA GLU A 99 2.59 2.01 -3.07
C GLU A 99 2.47 3.19 -4.01
N LEU A 100 2.08 2.93 -5.24
CA LEU A 100 1.64 3.98 -6.17
C LEU A 100 0.13 3.88 -6.27
N CYS A 101 -0.54 5.00 -6.20
CA CYS A 101 -2.01 5.01 -6.29
C CYS A 101 -2.50 6.10 -7.23
N GLN A 102 -3.64 5.83 -7.84
CA GLN A 102 -4.26 6.70 -8.84
C GLN A 102 -5.72 6.84 -8.50
N GLN A 103 -6.21 8.07 -8.46
CA GLN A 103 -7.61 8.35 -8.20
C GLN A 103 -8.47 7.80 -9.34
N PRO A 104 -9.70 7.37 -9.06
CA PRO A 104 -10.61 6.97 -10.12
C PRO A 104 -10.88 8.14 -11.05
N ALA A 105 -11.07 7.85 -12.32
CA ALA A 105 -11.32 8.87 -13.32
C ALA A 105 -12.69 9.55 -13.10
#